data_70bc7a9e6170e04797e6412c6ec580e2
#
_entry.id   70bc7a9e6170e04797e6412c6ec580e2
#
_cell.length_a   1.000
_cell.length_b   1.000
_cell.length_c   1.000
_cell.angle_alpha   90.00
_cell.angle_beta   90.00
_cell.angle_gamma   90.00
#
_symmetry.space_group_name_H-M   'P 1'
#
loop_
_entity.id
_entity.type
_entity.pdbx_description
1 polymer ?
#
loop_
_entity_poly.entity_id
_entity_poly.type
_entity_poly.pdbx_seq_one_letter_code
_entity_poly.pdbx_strand_id
1 'polypeptide(L)' 'MKYKSLEEIQKNPVWLKLQSKGTDKKQLDKQFLSLTEEEKKIAIDLFESLKLVMENILKEKKTHH' A
#
# COMPACT_ATOMS: atom_id res chain seq x y z
N MET A 1 8.38 10.40 -1.18
CA MET A 1 7.38 9.50 -0.59
C MET A 1 6.09 10.27 -0.31
N LYS A 2 5.01 9.82 -0.90
CA LYS A 2 3.72 10.53 -0.85
C LYS A 2 2.95 10.26 0.45
N TYR A 3 3.10 9.09 1.03
CA TYR A 3 2.48 8.71 2.29
C TYR A 3 3.58 8.44 3.31
N LYS A 4 3.43 8.96 4.52
CA LYS A 4 4.50 8.94 5.51
C LYS A 4 4.39 7.82 6.54
N SER A 5 3.23 7.18 6.65
CA SER A 5 3.02 6.13 7.64
C SER A 5 2.05 5.08 7.13
N LEU A 6 2.07 3.90 7.76
CA LEU A 6 1.11 2.85 7.49
C LEU A 6 -0.32 3.30 7.74
N GLU A 7 -0.52 4.13 8.74
CA GLU A 7 -1.84 4.64 9.08
C GLU A 7 -2.44 5.45 7.94
N GLU A 8 -1.65 6.33 7.32
CA GLU A 8 -2.10 7.12 6.18
C GLU A 8 -2.47 6.22 5.00
N ILE A 9 -1.67 5.19 4.74
CA ILE A 9 -1.93 4.24 3.67
C ILE A 9 -3.22 3.48 3.93
N GLN A 10 -3.40 2.97 5.15
CA GLN A 10 -4.55 2.16 5.52
C GLN A 10 -5.87 2.94 5.51
N LYS A 11 -5.82 4.24 5.70
CA LYS A 11 -7.00 5.10 5.65
C LYS A 11 -7.40 5.51 4.24
N ASN A 12 -6.55 5.29 3.26
CA ASN A 12 -6.82 5.71 1.89
C ASN A 12 -7.98 4.89 1.30
N PRO A 13 -8.99 5.54 0.67
CA PRO A 13 -10.11 4.83 0.08
C PRO A 13 -9.72 3.79 -0.96
N VAL A 14 -8.67 4.07 -1.75
CA VAL A 14 -8.19 3.11 -2.75
C VAL A 14 -7.61 1.87 -2.08
N TRP A 15 -6.88 2.05 -0.98
CA TRP A 15 -6.36 0.93 -0.20
C TRP A 15 -7.47 0.06 0.35
N LEU A 16 -8.50 0.68 0.93
CA LEU A 16 -9.67 -0.03 1.45
C LEU A 16 -10.39 -0.80 0.34
N LYS A 17 -10.50 -0.20 -0.83
CA LYS A 17 -11.12 -0.84 -2.00
C LYS A 17 -10.32 -2.06 -2.45
N LEU A 18 -9.00 -1.95 -2.47
CA LEU A 18 -8.13 -3.07 -2.83
C LEU A 18 -8.27 -4.24 -1.86
N GLN A 19 -8.44 -3.96 -0.57
CA GLN A 19 -8.57 -4.99 0.45
C GLN A 19 -9.97 -5.55 0.61
N SER A 20 -10.97 -4.98 -0.05
CA SER A 20 -12.38 -5.30 0.20
C SER A 20 -12.73 -6.77 -0.01
N LYS A 21 -12.01 -7.48 -0.87
CA LYS A 21 -12.24 -8.90 -1.15
C LYS A 21 -11.13 -9.81 -0.64
N GLY A 22 -10.26 -9.30 0.22
CA GLY A 22 -9.18 -10.05 0.82
C GLY A 22 -7.81 -9.51 0.46
N THR A 23 -6.79 -10.07 1.11
CA THR A 23 -5.39 -9.63 0.93
C THR A 23 -4.57 -10.61 0.11
N ASP A 24 -5.20 -11.63 -0.45
CA ASP A 24 -4.58 -12.59 -1.33
C ASP A 24 -4.04 -11.90 -2.59
N LYS A 25 -2.86 -12.29 -3.04
CA LYS A 25 -2.25 -11.69 -4.23
C LYS A 25 -3.18 -11.70 -5.44
N LYS A 26 -3.86 -12.83 -5.67
CA LYS A 26 -4.81 -12.96 -6.78
C LYS A 26 -5.96 -11.97 -6.66
N GLN A 27 -6.50 -11.79 -5.47
CA GLN A 27 -7.60 -10.85 -5.25
C GLN A 27 -7.14 -9.41 -5.39
N LEU A 28 -5.95 -9.09 -4.88
CA LEU A 28 -5.38 -7.75 -5.04
C LEU A 28 -5.15 -7.40 -6.51
N ASP A 29 -4.64 -8.33 -7.30
CA ASP A 29 -4.43 -8.14 -8.72
C ASP A 29 -5.75 -7.87 -9.46
N LYS A 30 -6.78 -8.64 -9.15
CA LYS A 30 -8.11 -8.45 -9.73
C LYS A 30 -8.69 -7.08 -9.37
N GLN A 31 -8.57 -6.69 -8.10
CA GLN A 31 -9.06 -5.40 -7.65
C GLN A 31 -8.28 -4.25 -8.31
N PHE A 32 -6.98 -4.39 -8.44
CA PHE A 32 -6.16 -3.40 -9.12
C PHE A 32 -6.62 -3.20 -10.57
N LEU A 33 -6.85 -4.28 -11.30
CA LEU A 33 -7.29 -4.22 -12.69
C LEU A 33 -8.69 -3.59 -12.83
N SER A 34 -9.52 -3.68 -11.80
CA SER A 34 -10.86 -3.09 -11.82
C SER A 34 -10.87 -1.60 -11.48
N LEU A 35 -9.74 -1.04 -11.02
CA LEU A 35 -9.64 0.37 -10.68
C LEU A 35 -9.65 1.26 -11.92
N THR A 36 -10.11 2.50 -11.74
CA THR A 36 -9.97 3.51 -12.79
C THR A 36 -8.52 3.90 -12.97
N GLU A 37 -8.20 4.61 -14.07
CA GLU A 37 -6.84 5.05 -14.31
C GLU A 37 -6.29 5.92 -13.18
N GLU A 38 -7.10 6.81 -12.65
CA GLU A 38 -6.70 7.65 -11.51
C GLU A 38 -6.46 6.81 -10.27
N GLU A 39 -7.36 5.87 -10.00
CA GLU A 39 -7.21 4.98 -8.85
C GLU A 39 -5.97 4.09 -8.97
N LYS A 40 -5.65 3.63 -10.18
CA LYS A 40 -4.43 2.85 -10.42
C LYS A 40 -3.18 3.63 -10.07
N LYS A 41 -3.13 4.90 -10.44
CA LYS A 41 -2.00 5.77 -10.10
C LYS A 41 -1.86 5.93 -8.59
N ILE A 42 -2.98 6.13 -7.90
CA ILE A 42 -2.98 6.22 -6.43
C ILE A 42 -2.51 4.89 -5.82
N ALA A 43 -2.97 3.77 -6.35
CA ALA A 43 -2.57 2.44 -5.86
C ALA A 43 -1.06 2.22 -6.01
N ILE A 44 -0.48 2.63 -7.12
CA ILE A 44 0.96 2.53 -7.34
C ILE A 44 1.72 3.37 -6.31
N ASP A 45 1.26 4.60 -6.05
CA ASP A 45 1.85 5.45 -5.02
C ASP A 45 1.76 4.82 -3.64
N LEU A 46 0.61 4.20 -3.33
CA LEU A 46 0.42 3.49 -2.06
C LEU A 46 1.40 2.33 -1.91
N PHE A 47 1.57 1.52 -2.96
CA PHE A 47 2.50 0.38 -2.92
C PHE A 47 3.93 0.84 -2.74
N GLU A 48 4.36 1.88 -3.45
CA GLU A 48 5.70 2.42 -3.32
C GLU A 48 5.95 2.97 -1.92
N SER A 49 4.99 3.72 -1.39
CA SER A 49 5.08 4.28 -0.04
C SER A 49 5.10 3.18 1.01
N LEU A 50 4.27 2.16 0.85
CA LEU A 50 4.24 1.01 1.75
C LEU A 50 5.61 0.32 1.80
N LYS A 51 6.20 0.10 0.63
CA LYS A 51 7.52 -0.51 0.53
C LYS A 51 8.57 0.30 1.31
N LEU A 52 8.59 1.62 1.12
CA LEU A 52 9.52 2.50 1.80
C LEU A 52 9.30 2.54 3.31
N VAL A 53 8.06 2.59 3.74
CA VAL A 53 7.72 2.57 5.17
C VAL A 53 8.18 1.25 5.80
N MET A 54 7.94 0.13 5.15
CA MET A 54 8.37 -1.18 5.64
C MET A 54 9.89 -1.28 5.71
N GLU A 55 10.61 -0.77 4.71
CA GLU A 55 12.07 -0.76 4.72
C GLU A 55 12.60 0.06 5.90
N ASN A 56 11.99 1.22 6.18
CA ASN A 56 12.39 2.04 7.32
C ASN A 56 12.17 1.35 8.66
N ILE A 57 11.04 0.66 8.81
CA ILE A 57 10.76 -0.12 10.03
C ILE A 57 11.81 -1.21 10.22
N LEU A 58 12.16 -1.92 9.15
CA LEU A 58 13.18 -2.97 9.21
C LEU A 58 14.56 -2.41 9.55
N LYS A 59 14.91 -1.24 9.01
CA LYS A 59 16.18 -0.58 9.35
C LYS A 59 16.25 -0.20 10.82
N GLU A 60 15.17 0.35 11.37
CA GLU A 60 15.10 0.70 12.78
C GLU A 60 15.29 -0.52 13.66
N LYS A 61 14.66 -1.64 13.31
CA LYS A 61 14.84 -2.89 14.05
C LYS A 61 16.28 -3.40 14.00
N LYS A 62 16.95 -3.23 12.86
CA LYS A 62 18.35 -3.65 12.73
C LYS A 62 19.30 -2.79 13.56
N THR A 63 19.00 -1.51 13.71
CA THR A 63 19.85 -0.61 14.47
C THR A 63 19.69 -0.73 15.97
N HIS A 64 18.71 -1.49 16.44
CA HIS A 64 18.48 -1.73 17.86
C HIS A 64 19.32 -2.87 18.43
N HIS A 65 20.19 -3.41 17.64
CA HIS A 65 21.16 -4.38 18.12
C HIS A 65 22.43 -3.67 18.57
#